data_0fa2faf93ca65f999ed1aa7fa711f767
#
_entry.id   0fa2faf93ca65f999ed1aa7fa711f767
#
_cell.length_a   1.000
_cell.length_b   1.000
_cell.length_c   1.000
_cell.angle_alpha   90.00
_cell.angle_beta   90.00
_cell.angle_gamma   90.00
#
_symmetry.space_group_name_H-M   'P 1'
#
loop_
_entity.id
_entity.type
_entity.pdbx_description
1 polymer ?
#
loop_
_entity_poly.entity_id
_entity_poly.type
_entity_poly.pdbx_seq_one_letter_code
_entity_poly.pdbx_strand_id
1 'polypeptide(L)' 'MLGLIVGESSLPRFVINKLFKKNVDFLILDLTKSNIYKKYKNCYSLKITELGKAISIIKKNNCKKIIWKN' A
#
# COMPACT_ATOMS: atom_id res chain seq x y z
N MET A 1 3.64 -0.53 -11.99
CA MET A 1 3.65 -0.12 -10.57
C MET A 1 3.11 -1.24 -9.70
N LEU A 2 3.69 -1.45 -8.55
CA LEU A 2 3.28 -2.45 -7.57
C LEU A 2 2.35 -1.81 -6.56
N GLY A 3 1.22 -2.45 -6.27
CA GLY A 3 0.33 -2.00 -5.21
C GLY A 3 0.45 -2.91 -3.99
N LEU A 4 0.72 -2.33 -2.83
CA LEU A 4 0.75 -3.05 -1.56
C LEU A 4 -0.49 -2.71 -0.76
N ILE A 5 -1.28 -3.72 -0.43
CA ILE A 5 -2.43 -3.54 0.45
C ILE A 5 -2.06 -4.12 1.81
N VAL A 6 -2.05 -3.29 2.83
CA VAL A 6 -1.61 -3.70 4.16
C VAL A 6 -2.73 -3.56 5.18
N GLY A 7 -2.93 -4.62 5.96
CA GLY A 7 -3.89 -4.65 7.06
C GLY A 7 -3.20 -4.53 8.40
N GLU A 8 -3.92 -4.88 9.46
CA GLU A 8 -3.42 -4.74 10.83
C GLU A 8 -2.19 -5.60 11.12
N SER A 9 -2.07 -6.75 10.48
CA SER A 9 -0.85 -7.58 10.57
C SER A 9 0.15 -7.04 9.58
N SER A 10 0.84 -6.00 9.97
CA SER A 10 1.64 -5.18 9.08
C SER A 10 2.80 -5.89 8.41
N LEU A 11 3.16 -5.39 7.23
CA LEU A 11 4.41 -5.73 6.58
C LEU A 11 5.58 -5.27 7.46
N PRO A 12 6.59 -6.11 7.64
CA PRO A 12 7.81 -5.65 8.31
C PRO A 12 8.43 -4.48 7.54
N ARG A 13 8.97 -3.54 8.29
CA ARG A 13 9.59 -2.36 7.68
C ARG A 13 10.71 -2.72 6.72
N PHE A 14 11.42 -3.81 6.97
CA PHE A 14 12.52 -4.20 6.08
C PHE A 14 12.05 -4.52 4.66
N VAL A 15 10.81 -4.99 4.50
CA VAL A 15 10.26 -5.27 3.17
C VAL A 15 10.11 -3.96 2.40
N ILE A 16 9.56 -2.93 3.04
CA ILE A 16 9.38 -1.62 2.43
C ILE A 16 10.74 -1.00 2.08
N ASN A 17 11.69 -1.08 2.99
CA ASN A 17 13.03 -0.57 2.76
C ASN A 17 13.72 -1.27 1.59
N LYS A 18 13.49 -2.57 1.46
CA LYS A 18 14.03 -3.35 0.36
C LYS A 18 13.47 -2.89 -0.99
N LEU A 19 12.18 -2.56 -1.03
CA LEU A 19 11.56 -2.04 -2.24
C LEU A 19 12.15 -0.70 -2.64
N PHE A 20 12.39 0.18 -1.67
CA PHE A 20 13.06 1.45 -1.92
C PHE A 20 14.46 1.24 -2.47
N LYS A 21 15.23 0.34 -1.89
CA LYS A 21 16.59 0.06 -2.33
C LYS A 21 16.66 -0.46 -3.76
N LYS A 22 15.65 -1.23 -4.17
CA LYS A 22 15.58 -1.80 -5.51
C LYS A 22 14.99 -0.85 -6.54
N ASN A 23 14.64 0.37 -6.14
CA ASN A 23 14.00 1.36 -7.00
C ASN A 23 12.73 0.85 -7.68
N VAL A 24 11.97 0.03 -6.96
CA VAL A 24 10.71 -0.47 -7.44
C VAL A 24 9.64 0.60 -7.24
N ASP A 25 8.91 0.93 -8.29
CA ASP A 25 7.75 1.81 -8.19
C ASP A 25 6.62 1.08 -7.48
N PHE A 26 6.18 1.62 -6.34
CA PHE A 26 5.10 1.01 -5.59
C PHE A 26 4.25 2.07 -4.88
N LEU A 27 3.05 1.68 -4.51
CA LEU A 27 2.21 2.48 -3.62
C LEU A 27 1.66 1.58 -2.52
N ILE A 28 1.26 2.20 -1.42
CA ILE A 28 0.75 1.50 -0.24
C ILE A 28 -0.70 1.92 -0.04
N LEU A 29 -1.59 0.94 0.06
CA LEU A 29 -2.96 1.15 0.50
C LEU A 29 -3.05 0.69 1.94
N ASP A 30 -3.05 1.66 2.86
CA ASP A 30 -3.01 1.41 4.29
C ASP A 30 -4.42 1.27 4.85
N LEU A 31 -4.79 0.05 5.21
CA LEU A 31 -6.08 -0.25 5.81
C LEU A 31 -6.00 -0.38 7.34
N THR A 32 -4.86 -0.03 7.92
CA THR A 32 -4.70 -0.11 9.38
C THR A 32 -5.50 1.00 10.06
N LYS A 33 -6.02 0.71 11.25
CA LYS A 33 -6.79 1.70 12.01
C LYS A 33 -5.94 2.89 12.44
N SER A 34 -4.66 2.65 12.73
CA SER A 34 -3.74 3.68 13.22
C SER A 34 -2.98 4.37 12.10
N ASN A 35 -3.19 4.00 10.84
CA ASN A 35 -2.52 4.59 9.68
C ASN A 35 -1.00 4.61 9.86
N ILE A 36 -0.43 3.48 10.23
CA ILE A 36 0.99 3.36 10.60
C ILE A 36 1.94 3.61 9.44
N TYR A 37 1.45 3.55 8.20
CA TYR A 37 2.27 3.79 7.00
C TYR A 37 2.09 5.20 6.44
N LYS A 38 1.37 6.07 7.13
CA LYS A 38 1.07 7.42 6.68
C LYS A 38 2.32 8.25 6.36
N LYS A 39 3.43 7.96 7.01
CA LYS A 39 4.68 8.69 6.82
C LYS A 39 5.31 8.50 5.43
N TYR A 40 4.93 7.47 4.71
CA TYR A 40 5.46 7.25 3.37
C TYR A 40 4.70 8.10 2.36
N LYS A 41 5.43 8.70 1.42
CA LYS A 41 4.85 9.61 0.42
C LYS A 41 3.81 8.95 -0.48
N ASN A 42 4.02 7.68 -0.76
CA ASN A 42 3.19 6.92 -1.67
C ASN A 42 2.14 6.08 -0.94
N CYS A 43 1.69 6.55 0.20
CA CYS A 43 0.70 5.86 1.02
C CYS A 43 -0.66 6.53 0.92
N TYR A 44 -1.68 5.72 0.71
CA TYR A 44 -3.08 6.14 0.76
C TYR A 44 -3.74 5.45 1.95
N SER A 45 -4.20 6.23 2.92
CA SER A 45 -4.90 5.71 4.10
C SER A 45 -6.38 5.56 3.79
N LEU A 46 -6.88 4.35 3.90
CA LEU A 46 -8.26 4.02 3.57
C LEU A 46 -8.92 3.25 4.70
N LYS A 47 -10.24 3.38 4.80
CA LYS A 47 -11.03 2.50 5.65
C LYS A 47 -11.31 1.21 4.91
N ILE A 48 -11.50 0.11 5.65
CA ILE A 48 -11.77 -1.19 5.04
C ILE A 48 -13.07 -1.18 4.21
N THR A 49 -13.97 -0.24 4.50
CA THR A 49 -15.22 -0.07 3.77
C THR A 49 -15.05 0.68 2.45
N GLU A 50 -13.87 1.24 2.19
CA GLU A 50 -13.62 2.07 1.01
C GLU A 50 -12.97 1.28 -0.13
N LEU A 51 -13.51 0.10 -0.40
CA LEU A 51 -12.96 -0.78 -1.45
C LEU A 51 -13.04 -0.18 -2.85
N GLY A 52 -14.13 0.55 -3.13
CA GLY A 52 -14.26 1.25 -4.42
C GLY A 52 -13.16 2.26 -4.65
N LYS A 53 -12.79 2.98 -3.58
CA LYS A 53 -11.72 3.95 -3.61
C LYS A 53 -10.36 3.26 -3.86
N ALA A 54 -10.15 2.13 -3.21
CA ALA A 54 -8.92 1.34 -3.41
C ALA A 54 -8.78 0.91 -4.87
N ILE A 55 -9.85 0.42 -5.47
CA ILE A 55 -9.86 0.00 -6.87
C ILE A 55 -9.56 1.17 -7.79
N SER A 56 -10.14 2.34 -7.51
CA SER A 56 -9.89 3.55 -8.30
C SER A 56 -8.42 3.96 -8.24
N ILE A 57 -7.81 3.89 -7.06
CA ILE A 57 -6.40 4.24 -6.88
C ILE A 57 -5.51 3.27 -7.67
N ILE A 58 -5.81 1.98 -7.58
CA ILE A 58 -5.06 0.95 -8.31
C ILE A 58 -5.11 1.20 -9.81
N LYS A 59 -6.31 1.47 -10.35
CA LYS A 59 -6.49 1.74 -11.77
C LYS A 59 -5.80 3.02 -12.20
N LYS A 60 -5.98 4.09 -11.44
CA LYS A 60 -5.41 5.39 -11.74
C LYS A 60 -3.88 5.36 -11.81
N ASN A 61 -3.27 4.57 -10.94
CA ASN A 61 -1.81 4.46 -10.84
C ASN A 61 -1.26 3.29 -11.67
N ASN A 62 -2.12 2.60 -12.42
CA ASN A 62 -1.69 1.54 -13.32
C ASN A 62 -0.95 0.41 -12.60
N CYS A 63 -1.47 0.01 -11.45
CA CYS A 63 -0.88 -1.07 -10.66
C CYS A 63 -1.21 -2.41 -11.32
N LYS A 64 -0.22 -3.02 -11.95
CA LYS A 64 -0.39 -4.31 -12.63
C LYS A 64 -0.20 -5.50 -11.70
N LYS A 65 0.49 -5.30 -10.59
CA LYS A 65 0.74 -6.35 -9.61
C LYS A 65 0.31 -5.85 -8.23
N ILE A 66 -0.43 -6.68 -7.51
CA ILE A 66 -0.94 -6.33 -6.20
C ILE A 66 -0.50 -7.40 -5.21
N ILE A 67 0.07 -6.95 -4.09
CA ILE A 67 0.42 -7.82 -2.98
C ILE A 67 -0.45 -7.43 -1.79
N TRP A 68 -1.20 -8.39 -1.29
CA TRP A 68 -2.04 -8.20 -0.12
C TRP A 68 -1.35 -8.83 1.08
N LYS A 69 -1.12 -8.03 2.13
CA LYS A 69 -0.61 -8.51 3.42
C LYS A 69 -1.57 -8.10 4.52
N ASN A 70 -2.12 -9.10 5.14
CA ASN A 70 -3.13 -8.88 6.17
C ASN A 70 -2.52 -8.95 7.56
#